data_f0813f4445523bd5e0cc89a7d9be8818
#
_entry.id   f0813f4445523bd5e0cc89a7d9be8818
#
_cell.length_a   1.000
_cell.length_b   1.000
_cell.length_c   1.000
_cell.angle_alpha   90.00
_cell.angle_beta   90.00
_cell.angle_gamma   90.00
#
_symmetry.space_group_name_H-M   'P 1'
#
loop_
_entity.id
_entity.type
_entity.pdbx_description
1 polymer ?
#
loop_
_entity_poly.entity_id
_entity_poly.type
_entity_poly.pdbx_seq_one_letter_code
_entity_poly.pdbx_strand_id
1 'polypeptide(L)'
;MTNIKHIILAVVSMVSLTSCGDFLEEVSQDEIKPSTVEDMRQLMNKDAYPYQYYYDYYLDFLTDDMSCNGCDKSNATYVTYLQNAAAIFQFNPEMFDGKETFPDDADSWKNLYAKIKGCNVVYDYMEKVSGTEKEKNALKGQVRFLRAYYYLKLVLIYGQPYNGKNVNPDTALGVPLILTMNVTDNFPKRNTLRECYNQIEKDFLEAEALIRENYEADNEFRISTTAVDAMLSRFYLYKGDYAKVIEYADKAIKEGPALTQLSSFKKSFFDNGIYDSNVSTEAIWKYGSESTGTYYSNEMFYCKPPYTVSDDLINLYEKDDLRDSCYFAMGKNYTTGEVYRKFSQKTGNHHSGYGPQGIRIAEVYLNRAEAKIRLAQNGGNQNYLSEALSDLNKLRKSRFNEGTYHDKNITEGQELLTFCLQERRREMALEEGLRWFDIKRLGLSVEHTFIDTEGTSKTCKLEANSNLYALPIPYIAIERNHNLKQNPR
;
A
#
# COMPACT_ATOMS: atom_id res chain seq x y z
N MET A 1 -23.99 -52.53 61.99
CA MET A 1 -22.91 -51.49 61.79
C MET A 1 -22.18 -51.67 60.46
N THR A 2 -22.41 -52.65 59.67
CA THR A 2 -21.72 -52.94 58.38
C THR A 2 -22.31 -52.15 57.19
N ASN A 3 -23.60 -51.82 57.20
CA ASN A 3 -24.27 -51.12 56.06
C ASN A 3 -23.96 -49.58 55.96
N ILE A 4 -23.61 -48.96 57.06
CA ILE A 4 -23.30 -47.50 57.07
C ILE A 4 -21.91 -47.22 56.46
N LYS A 5 -20.94 -48.13 56.68
CA LYS A 5 -19.58 -48.01 56.11
C LYS A 5 -19.56 -48.13 54.59
N HIS A 6 -20.42 -48.94 54.02
CA HIS A 6 -20.53 -49.09 52.57
C HIS A 6 -21.25 -47.91 51.89
N ILE A 7 -22.22 -47.27 52.57
CA ILE A 7 -22.90 -46.08 52.07
C ILE A 7 -21.96 -44.87 52.12
N ILE A 8 -21.16 -44.72 53.17
CA ILE A 8 -20.15 -43.66 53.27
C ILE A 8 -19.06 -43.81 52.21
N LEU A 9 -18.62 -45.05 51.95
CA LEU A 9 -17.63 -45.33 50.91
C LEU A 9 -18.18 -45.02 49.48
N ALA A 10 -19.45 -45.33 49.22
CA ALA A 10 -20.11 -45.04 47.94
C ALA A 10 -20.33 -43.52 47.73
N VAL A 11 -20.67 -42.76 48.77
CA VAL A 11 -20.84 -41.30 48.69
C VAL A 11 -19.49 -40.59 48.52
N VAL A 12 -18.43 -41.05 49.17
CA VAL A 12 -17.07 -40.49 48.98
C VAL A 12 -16.56 -40.82 47.57
N SER A 13 -16.86 -41.97 46.98
CA SER A 13 -16.50 -42.28 45.59
C SER A 13 -17.29 -41.51 44.53
N MET A 14 -18.54 -41.06 44.84
CA MET A 14 -19.32 -40.19 43.90
C MET A 14 -18.92 -38.73 43.95
N VAL A 15 -18.37 -38.22 45.05
CA VAL A 15 -17.90 -36.83 45.16
C VAL A 15 -16.52 -36.67 44.47
N SER A 16 -15.74 -37.71 44.26
CA SER A 16 -14.46 -37.64 43.57
C SER A 16 -14.56 -37.70 42.03
N LEU A 17 -15.76 -37.84 41.45
CA LEU A 17 -15.97 -37.86 39.99
C LEU A 17 -16.44 -36.51 39.39
N THR A 18 -16.59 -35.46 40.19
CA THR A 18 -16.97 -34.13 39.71
C THR A 18 -15.83 -33.12 39.71
N SER A 19 -14.59 -33.59 39.78
CA SER A 19 -13.42 -32.71 39.75
C SER A 19 -12.70 -32.77 38.41
N CYS A 20 -12.64 -31.64 37.77
CA CYS A 20 -11.74 -31.24 36.71
C CYS A 20 -11.92 -31.87 35.31
N GLY A 21 -12.92 -31.41 34.60
CA GLY A 21 -12.86 -31.41 33.11
C GLY A 21 -11.70 -30.55 32.58
N ASP A 22 -11.36 -29.47 33.27
CA ASP A 22 -10.30 -28.54 32.85
C ASP A 22 -8.86 -28.99 33.15
N PHE A 23 -8.67 -30.05 33.94
CA PHE A 23 -7.31 -30.51 34.33
C PHE A 23 -6.70 -31.49 33.33
N LEU A 24 -7.45 -31.98 32.36
CA LEU A 24 -7.02 -32.94 31.33
C LEU A 24 -6.99 -32.36 29.91
N GLU A 25 -7.19 -31.03 29.71
CA GLU A 25 -6.74 -30.41 28.48
C GLU A 25 -5.20 -30.40 28.52
N GLU A 26 -4.56 -31.30 27.80
CA GLU A 26 -3.16 -31.23 27.46
C GLU A 26 -2.94 -29.91 26.69
N VAL A 27 -2.66 -28.84 27.41
CA VAL A 27 -2.07 -27.63 26.81
C VAL A 27 -0.67 -28.06 26.40
N SER A 28 -0.44 -28.14 25.08
CA SER A 28 0.92 -28.28 24.55
C SER A 28 1.79 -27.27 25.25
N GLN A 29 2.89 -27.70 25.89
CA GLN A 29 3.77 -26.85 26.68
C GLN A 29 4.39 -25.72 25.85
N ASP A 30 4.24 -25.76 24.53
CA ASP A 30 4.74 -24.76 23.57
C ASP A 30 3.64 -23.79 23.05
N GLU A 31 2.37 -23.93 23.44
CA GLU A 31 1.31 -23.02 23.06
C GLU A 31 0.99 -22.01 24.18
N ILE A 32 1.58 -20.83 24.10
CA ILE A 32 1.17 -19.67 24.91
C ILE A 32 -0.17 -19.19 24.37
N LYS A 33 -1.30 -19.56 25.04
CA LYS A 33 -2.62 -19.00 24.72
C LYS A 33 -2.66 -17.54 25.19
N PRO A 34 -2.92 -16.57 24.28
CA PRO A 34 -3.07 -15.17 24.68
C PRO A 34 -4.20 -15.04 25.72
N SER A 35 -3.94 -14.31 26.79
CA SER A 35 -4.87 -14.14 27.91
C SER A 35 -5.17 -12.68 28.25
N THR A 36 -4.37 -11.76 27.73
CA THR A 36 -4.48 -10.31 27.98
C THR A 36 -4.55 -9.51 26.70
N VAL A 37 -5.04 -8.28 26.79
CA VAL A 37 -5.00 -7.31 25.67
C VAL A 37 -3.56 -7.02 25.24
N GLU A 38 -2.59 -7.06 26.18
CA GLU A 38 -1.16 -6.88 25.84
C GLU A 38 -0.62 -8.03 24.98
N ASP A 39 -0.98 -9.28 25.27
CA ASP A 39 -0.62 -10.43 24.41
C ASP A 39 -1.18 -10.22 22.99
N MET A 40 -2.43 -9.73 22.88
CA MET A 40 -3.03 -9.42 21.60
C MET A 40 -2.34 -8.26 20.89
N ARG A 41 -1.83 -7.25 21.62
CA ARG A 41 -1.04 -6.15 21.05
C ARG A 41 0.26 -6.65 20.46
N GLN A 42 0.96 -7.53 21.16
CA GLN A 42 2.20 -8.14 20.67
C GLN A 42 1.92 -8.98 19.41
N LEU A 43 0.85 -9.78 19.41
CA LEU A 43 0.42 -10.55 18.24
C LEU A 43 0.07 -9.65 17.07
N MET A 44 -0.69 -8.57 17.29
CA MET A 44 -1.00 -7.57 16.28
C MET A 44 0.27 -6.96 15.67
N ASN A 45 1.22 -6.59 16.50
CA ASN A 45 2.49 -6.02 16.04
C ASN A 45 3.26 -6.99 15.14
N LYS A 46 3.31 -8.28 15.49
CA LYS A 46 4.02 -9.30 14.73
C LYS A 46 3.29 -9.69 13.44
N ASP A 47 2.01 -10.03 13.55
CA ASP A 47 1.30 -10.74 12.48
C ASP A 47 0.38 -9.84 11.66
N ALA A 48 -0.06 -8.69 12.19
CA ALA A 48 -0.96 -7.79 11.50
C ALA A 48 -0.27 -6.51 10.97
N TYR A 49 0.64 -5.87 11.72
CA TYR A 49 1.34 -4.68 11.24
C TYR A 49 2.30 -4.95 10.07
N PRO A 50 2.46 -4.00 9.12
CA PRO A 50 3.25 -4.21 7.90
C PRO A 50 4.73 -3.81 8.06
N TYR A 51 5.40 -4.18 9.14
CA TYR A 51 6.77 -3.73 9.43
C TYR A 51 7.83 -4.09 8.38
N GLN A 52 7.66 -5.19 7.67
CA GLN A 52 8.58 -5.64 6.63
C GLN A 52 7.81 -5.78 5.32
N TYR A 53 7.05 -4.75 4.98
CA TYR A 53 6.17 -4.80 3.83
C TYR A 53 6.84 -4.19 2.59
N TYR A 54 7.08 -4.99 1.57
CA TYR A 54 7.51 -4.59 0.23
C TYR A 54 7.01 -5.57 -0.84
N TYR A 55 5.87 -6.17 -0.57
CA TYR A 55 5.33 -7.25 -1.41
C TYR A 55 4.76 -6.79 -2.75
N ASP A 56 4.71 -5.51 -3.01
CA ASP A 56 4.12 -4.91 -4.21
C ASP A 56 5.05 -3.95 -4.96
N TYR A 57 6.36 -3.96 -4.66
CA TYR A 57 7.35 -3.12 -5.34
C TYR A 57 7.38 -3.31 -6.87
N TYR A 58 6.98 -4.48 -7.35
CA TYR A 58 6.92 -4.79 -8.77
C TYR A 58 5.90 -3.94 -9.52
N LEU A 59 4.96 -3.29 -8.83
CA LEU A 59 3.97 -2.41 -9.45
C LEU A 59 4.61 -1.22 -10.18
N ASP A 60 5.79 -0.77 -9.74
CA ASP A 60 6.50 0.31 -10.40
C ASP A 60 6.94 -0.08 -11.81
N PHE A 61 7.30 -1.37 -12.05
CA PHE A 61 7.66 -1.86 -13.38
C PHE A 61 6.49 -1.91 -14.38
N LEU A 62 5.25 -1.78 -13.91
CA LEU A 62 4.05 -1.70 -14.75
C LEU A 62 3.73 -0.25 -15.17
N THR A 63 4.54 0.72 -14.74
CA THR A 63 4.23 2.15 -14.89
C THR A 63 5.15 2.83 -15.89
N ASP A 64 4.69 3.95 -16.41
CA ASP A 64 5.47 4.87 -17.24
C ASP A 64 6.53 5.68 -16.46
N ASP A 65 6.71 5.37 -15.16
CA ASP A 65 7.75 5.98 -14.31
C ASP A 65 9.09 5.22 -14.36
N MET A 66 9.13 4.05 -15.01
CA MET A 66 10.33 3.22 -15.15
C MET A 66 10.74 3.05 -16.62
N SER A 67 12.05 2.98 -16.86
CA SER A 67 12.65 2.66 -18.17
C SER A 67 13.54 1.44 -18.09
N CYS A 68 13.61 0.66 -19.17
CA CYS A 68 14.56 -0.44 -19.33
C CYS A 68 15.76 0.01 -20.16
N ASN A 69 16.96 -0.21 -19.63
CA ASN A 69 18.23 0.14 -20.28
C ASN A 69 18.93 -1.08 -20.91
N GLY A 70 18.37 -2.28 -20.71
CA GLY A 70 19.12 -3.51 -21.01
C GLY A 70 20.32 -3.71 -20.08
N CYS A 71 21.19 -4.64 -20.38
CA CYS A 71 22.45 -4.82 -19.68
C CYS A 71 23.45 -5.60 -20.54
N ASP A 72 24.73 -5.46 -20.19
CA ASP A 72 25.78 -6.31 -20.77
C ASP A 72 25.62 -7.74 -20.22
N LYS A 73 25.57 -8.74 -21.13
CA LYS A 73 25.46 -10.15 -20.79
C LYS A 73 26.63 -10.71 -19.96
N SER A 74 27.76 -10.02 -19.94
CA SER A 74 28.89 -10.39 -19.08
C SER A 74 28.65 -10.04 -17.60
N ASN A 75 27.65 -9.20 -17.29
CA ASN A 75 27.28 -8.82 -15.94
C ASN A 75 26.12 -9.72 -15.43
N ALA A 76 26.48 -10.88 -14.85
CA ALA A 76 25.49 -11.88 -14.40
C ALA A 76 24.46 -11.32 -13.42
N THR A 77 24.84 -10.37 -12.54
CA THR A 77 23.92 -9.74 -11.61
C THR A 77 22.86 -8.91 -12.32
N TYR A 78 23.29 -8.10 -13.30
CA TYR A 78 22.36 -7.28 -14.07
C TYR A 78 21.49 -8.11 -15.01
N VAL A 79 22.02 -9.21 -15.55
CA VAL A 79 21.22 -10.19 -16.31
C VAL A 79 20.10 -10.74 -15.44
N THR A 80 20.41 -11.14 -14.20
CA THR A 80 19.39 -11.61 -13.24
C THR A 80 18.34 -10.54 -12.94
N TYR A 81 18.72 -9.29 -12.67
CA TYR A 81 17.76 -8.20 -12.43
C TYR A 81 16.89 -7.90 -13.64
N LEU A 82 17.49 -7.88 -14.84
CA LEU A 82 16.76 -7.69 -16.08
C LEU A 82 15.69 -8.77 -16.26
N GLN A 83 16.07 -10.05 -16.08
CA GLN A 83 15.19 -11.19 -16.26
C GLN A 83 14.07 -11.26 -15.23
N ASN A 84 14.36 -10.98 -13.96
CA ASN A 84 13.37 -11.04 -12.87
C ASN A 84 12.19 -10.09 -13.08
N ALA A 85 12.40 -8.93 -13.67
CA ALA A 85 11.33 -7.97 -13.92
C ALA A 85 10.79 -8.01 -15.36
N ALA A 86 11.44 -8.73 -16.28
CA ALA A 86 11.14 -8.69 -17.71
C ALA A 86 9.66 -9.01 -18.04
N ALA A 87 9.10 -10.06 -17.42
CA ALA A 87 7.72 -10.46 -17.69
C ALA A 87 6.71 -9.39 -17.24
N ILE A 88 6.96 -8.73 -16.10
CA ILE A 88 6.13 -7.68 -15.56
C ILE A 88 6.26 -6.41 -16.42
N PHE A 89 7.49 -5.98 -16.69
CA PHE A 89 7.77 -4.78 -17.50
C PHE A 89 7.22 -4.89 -18.93
N GLN A 90 7.13 -6.10 -19.47
CA GLN A 90 6.57 -6.36 -20.80
C GLN A 90 5.04 -6.60 -20.78
N PHE A 91 4.36 -6.44 -19.66
CA PHE A 91 2.91 -6.72 -19.51
C PHE A 91 2.53 -8.14 -19.90
N ASN A 92 3.40 -9.13 -19.61
CA ASN A 92 3.11 -10.53 -19.95
C ASN A 92 1.90 -11.02 -19.12
N PRO A 93 0.82 -11.52 -19.76
CA PRO A 93 -0.32 -12.08 -19.02
C PRO A 93 0.01 -13.26 -18.09
N GLU A 94 1.16 -13.91 -18.31
CA GLU A 94 1.65 -15.04 -17.52
C GLU A 94 2.76 -14.64 -16.53
N MET A 95 2.88 -13.35 -16.21
CA MET A 95 3.96 -12.80 -15.39
C MET A 95 4.13 -13.44 -14.00
N PHE A 96 3.13 -14.15 -13.50
CA PHE A 96 3.15 -14.85 -12.21
C PHE A 96 2.99 -16.37 -12.33
N ASP A 97 3.10 -16.93 -13.52
CA ASP A 97 2.93 -18.37 -13.76
C ASP A 97 4.24 -19.17 -13.56
N GLY A 98 5.41 -18.54 -13.54
CA GLY A 98 6.71 -19.17 -13.35
C GLY A 98 7.24 -19.06 -11.92
N LYS A 99 7.79 -20.16 -11.40
CA LYS A 99 8.42 -20.18 -10.06
C LYS A 99 9.76 -19.43 -10.00
N GLU A 100 10.37 -19.14 -11.15
CA GLU A 100 11.75 -18.67 -11.25
C GLU A 100 11.86 -17.13 -11.37
N THR A 101 10.75 -16.43 -11.66
CA THR A 101 10.76 -15.01 -12.00
C THR A 101 10.31 -14.10 -10.85
N PHE A 102 9.83 -14.66 -9.73
CA PHE A 102 9.27 -13.86 -8.66
C PHE A 102 9.69 -14.38 -7.28
N PRO A 103 10.40 -13.57 -6.47
CA PRO A 103 10.74 -13.94 -5.10
C PRO A 103 9.48 -14.18 -4.26
N ASP A 104 9.50 -15.20 -3.39
CA ASP A 104 8.39 -15.54 -2.49
C ASP A 104 7.92 -14.36 -1.62
N ASP A 105 8.81 -13.44 -1.29
CA ASP A 105 8.54 -12.23 -0.51
C ASP A 105 7.82 -11.13 -1.31
N ALA A 106 7.82 -11.20 -2.64
CA ALA A 106 7.06 -10.30 -3.51
C ALA A 106 5.66 -10.84 -3.89
N ASP A 107 5.22 -11.98 -3.36
CA ASP A 107 3.88 -12.51 -3.54
C ASP A 107 2.86 -11.70 -2.71
N SER A 108 2.32 -10.64 -3.32
CA SER A 108 1.30 -9.78 -2.69
C SER A 108 0.06 -10.57 -2.25
N TRP A 109 -0.37 -11.58 -3.02
CA TRP A 109 -1.54 -12.38 -2.67
C TRP A 109 -1.33 -13.12 -1.36
N LYS A 110 -0.28 -13.94 -1.29
CA LYS A 110 0.07 -14.74 -0.10
C LYS A 110 0.28 -13.86 1.13
N ASN A 111 1.08 -12.82 0.97
CA ASN A 111 1.53 -11.99 2.10
C ASN A 111 0.41 -11.10 2.65
N LEU A 112 -0.43 -10.51 1.79
CA LEU A 112 -1.58 -9.72 2.24
C LEU A 112 -2.63 -10.57 2.95
N TYR A 113 -2.92 -11.78 2.46
CA TYR A 113 -3.81 -12.71 3.18
C TYR A 113 -3.23 -13.21 4.50
N ALA A 114 -1.91 -13.37 4.62
CA ALA A 114 -1.27 -13.68 5.90
C ALA A 114 -1.49 -12.55 6.92
N LYS A 115 -1.39 -11.29 6.50
CA LYS A 115 -1.68 -10.13 7.34
C LYS A 115 -3.16 -10.02 7.72
N ILE A 116 -4.07 -10.29 6.78
CA ILE A 116 -5.52 -10.35 7.05
C ILE A 116 -5.83 -11.44 8.09
N LYS A 117 -5.19 -12.61 8.00
CA LYS A 117 -5.32 -13.67 9.01
C LYS A 117 -4.89 -13.15 10.39
N GLY A 118 -3.75 -12.46 10.49
CA GLY A 118 -3.29 -11.84 11.73
C GLY A 118 -4.33 -10.85 12.31
N CYS A 119 -4.91 -10.00 11.47
CA CYS A 119 -5.98 -9.09 11.87
C CYS A 119 -7.21 -9.84 12.42
N ASN A 120 -7.65 -10.89 11.73
CA ASN A 120 -8.81 -11.68 12.14
C ASN A 120 -8.57 -12.40 13.47
N VAL A 121 -7.37 -12.98 13.67
CA VAL A 121 -7.02 -13.63 14.94
C VAL A 121 -7.11 -12.63 16.09
N VAL A 122 -6.49 -11.47 15.97
CA VAL A 122 -6.56 -10.45 17.03
C VAL A 122 -7.99 -10.01 17.28
N TYR A 123 -8.78 -9.78 16.25
CA TYR A 123 -10.16 -9.33 16.38
C TYR A 123 -11.04 -10.37 17.09
N ASP A 124 -10.97 -11.63 16.67
CA ASP A 124 -11.84 -12.71 17.18
C ASP A 124 -11.47 -13.15 18.61
N TYR A 125 -10.21 -12.90 19.04
CA TYR A 125 -9.78 -13.18 20.41
C TYR A 125 -10.12 -12.09 21.42
N MET A 126 -10.51 -10.86 20.99
CA MET A 126 -10.72 -9.73 21.90
C MET A 126 -11.73 -10.00 23.00
N GLU A 127 -12.76 -10.80 22.74
CA GLU A 127 -13.77 -11.15 23.75
C GLU A 127 -13.28 -12.19 24.78
N LYS A 128 -12.18 -12.88 24.48
CA LYS A 128 -11.64 -13.98 25.29
C LYS A 128 -10.50 -13.56 26.22
N VAL A 129 -9.97 -12.35 26.05
CA VAL A 129 -8.82 -11.85 26.80
C VAL A 129 -9.25 -10.84 27.87
N SER A 130 -8.47 -10.76 28.96
CA SER A 130 -8.66 -9.76 30.01
C SER A 130 -8.11 -8.39 29.57
N GLY A 131 -8.78 -7.32 30.01
CA GLY A 131 -8.42 -5.93 29.71
C GLY A 131 -9.66 -5.05 29.76
N THR A 132 -9.46 -3.75 29.73
CA THR A 132 -10.55 -2.77 29.71
C THR A 132 -11.20 -2.69 28.33
N GLU A 133 -12.47 -2.33 28.26
CA GLU A 133 -13.16 -2.12 26.97
C GLU A 133 -12.45 -1.08 26.11
N LYS A 134 -11.91 -0.02 26.73
CA LYS A 134 -11.12 0.99 26.00
C LYS A 134 -9.91 0.38 25.30
N GLU A 135 -9.13 -0.45 25.97
CA GLU A 135 -7.97 -1.13 25.40
C GLU A 135 -8.38 -2.11 24.29
N LYS A 136 -9.44 -2.89 24.52
CA LYS A 136 -9.99 -3.82 23.53
C LYS A 136 -10.44 -3.08 22.27
N ASN A 137 -11.20 -2.00 22.43
CA ASN A 137 -11.71 -1.19 21.33
C ASN A 137 -10.58 -0.48 20.56
N ALA A 138 -9.52 -0.04 21.26
CA ALA A 138 -8.32 0.51 20.63
C ALA A 138 -7.64 -0.50 19.68
N LEU A 139 -7.52 -1.77 20.09
CA LEU A 139 -6.94 -2.80 19.23
C LEU A 139 -7.91 -3.22 18.11
N LYS A 140 -9.21 -3.38 18.42
CA LYS A 140 -10.24 -3.65 17.39
C LYS A 140 -10.21 -2.60 16.29
N GLY A 141 -10.09 -1.33 16.63
CA GLY A 141 -9.98 -0.23 15.66
C GLY A 141 -8.75 -0.36 14.78
N GLN A 142 -7.59 -0.63 15.36
CA GLN A 142 -6.35 -0.77 14.61
C GLN A 142 -6.37 -1.97 13.65
N VAL A 143 -6.84 -3.14 14.08
CA VAL A 143 -6.91 -4.31 13.19
C VAL A 143 -8.00 -4.18 12.12
N ARG A 144 -9.08 -3.42 12.36
CA ARG A 144 -10.06 -3.06 11.33
C ARG A 144 -9.43 -2.19 10.26
N PHE A 145 -8.68 -1.16 10.63
CA PHE A 145 -7.94 -0.33 9.68
C PHE A 145 -6.97 -1.17 8.84
N LEU A 146 -6.14 -2.01 9.48
CA LEU A 146 -5.16 -2.85 8.79
C LEU A 146 -5.84 -3.81 7.82
N ARG A 147 -6.93 -4.46 8.23
CA ARG A 147 -7.68 -5.37 7.37
C ARG A 147 -8.27 -4.65 6.16
N ALA A 148 -8.88 -3.49 6.36
CA ALA A 148 -9.39 -2.65 5.27
C ALA A 148 -8.27 -2.25 4.31
N TYR A 149 -7.12 -1.82 4.84
CA TYR A 149 -5.94 -1.47 4.05
C TYR A 149 -5.44 -2.63 3.18
N TYR A 150 -5.33 -3.84 3.75
CA TYR A 150 -4.89 -5.02 3.00
C TYR A 150 -5.90 -5.45 1.94
N TYR A 151 -7.19 -5.41 2.24
CA TYR A 151 -8.22 -5.66 1.23
C TYR A 151 -8.24 -4.60 0.13
N LEU A 152 -8.02 -3.32 0.48
CA LEU A 152 -7.89 -2.26 -0.52
C LEU A 152 -6.70 -2.54 -1.46
N LYS A 153 -5.52 -2.89 -0.92
CA LYS A 153 -4.37 -3.28 -1.75
C LYS A 153 -4.70 -4.48 -2.64
N LEU A 154 -5.30 -5.55 -2.09
CA LEU A 154 -5.69 -6.73 -2.87
C LEU A 154 -6.63 -6.39 -4.04
N VAL A 155 -7.68 -5.61 -3.81
CA VAL A 155 -8.63 -5.27 -4.90
C VAL A 155 -8.01 -4.29 -5.89
N LEU A 156 -7.12 -3.40 -5.46
CA LEU A 156 -6.39 -2.50 -6.35
C LEU A 156 -5.38 -3.26 -7.23
N ILE A 157 -4.83 -4.37 -6.78
CA ILE A 157 -3.91 -5.21 -7.56
C ILE A 157 -4.70 -6.18 -8.46
N TYR A 158 -5.64 -6.94 -7.90
CA TYR A 158 -6.26 -8.10 -8.55
C TYR A 158 -7.69 -7.88 -9.05
N GLY A 159 -8.29 -6.71 -8.80
CA GLY A 159 -9.59 -6.29 -9.32
C GLY A 159 -9.46 -5.25 -10.43
N GLN A 160 -10.48 -5.11 -11.26
CA GLN A 160 -10.62 -3.97 -12.16
C GLN A 160 -10.89 -2.67 -11.36
N PRO A 161 -10.61 -1.47 -11.90
CA PRO A 161 -10.96 -0.23 -11.21
C PRO A 161 -12.48 -0.13 -11.01
N TYR A 162 -12.89 0.30 -9.81
CA TYR A 162 -14.30 0.29 -9.39
C TYR A 162 -15.24 1.03 -10.37
N ASN A 163 -14.79 2.17 -10.89
CA ASN A 163 -15.48 2.98 -11.88
C ASN A 163 -14.84 2.89 -13.27
N GLY A 164 -14.16 1.75 -13.57
CA GLY A 164 -13.54 1.54 -14.87
C GLY A 164 -14.56 1.52 -16.01
N LYS A 165 -14.12 1.91 -17.20
CA LYS A 165 -14.95 1.84 -18.40
C LYS A 165 -15.39 0.38 -18.61
N ASN A 166 -16.69 0.16 -18.76
CA ASN A 166 -17.32 -1.17 -18.95
C ASN A 166 -17.16 -2.10 -17.70
N VAL A 167 -16.83 -1.59 -16.54
CA VAL A 167 -16.78 -2.37 -15.30
C VAL A 167 -18.10 -2.19 -14.55
N ASN A 168 -18.79 -3.29 -14.29
CA ASN A 168 -19.94 -3.30 -13.38
C ASN A 168 -19.49 -3.90 -12.03
N PRO A 169 -19.41 -3.12 -10.95
CA PRO A 169 -18.95 -3.61 -9.65
C PRO A 169 -19.79 -4.75 -9.06
N ASP A 170 -21.05 -4.90 -9.47
CA ASP A 170 -21.93 -5.98 -8.96
C ASP A 170 -21.62 -7.34 -9.59
N THR A 171 -20.89 -7.37 -10.70
CA THR A 171 -20.57 -8.61 -11.43
C THR A 171 -19.07 -8.80 -11.62
N ALA A 172 -18.28 -7.73 -11.65
CA ALA A 172 -16.84 -7.80 -11.74
C ALA A 172 -16.25 -8.42 -10.46
N LEU A 173 -15.27 -9.33 -10.64
CA LEU A 173 -14.69 -10.06 -9.54
C LEU A 173 -13.63 -9.21 -8.81
N GLY A 174 -13.78 -9.13 -7.51
CA GLY A 174 -12.77 -8.66 -6.56
C GLY A 174 -11.92 -9.82 -6.04
N VAL A 175 -11.84 -9.96 -4.73
CA VAL A 175 -11.04 -10.99 -4.05
C VAL A 175 -11.88 -11.72 -3.00
N PRO A 176 -11.49 -12.92 -2.53
CA PRO A 176 -12.17 -13.58 -1.41
C PRO A 176 -12.15 -12.74 -0.13
N LEU A 177 -13.29 -12.57 0.52
CA LEU A 177 -13.40 -11.94 1.83
C LEU A 177 -13.33 -13.00 2.93
N ILE A 178 -12.23 -13.03 3.67
CA ILE A 178 -12.01 -13.90 4.83
C ILE A 178 -12.02 -13.01 6.07
N LEU A 179 -13.11 -13.07 6.85
CA LEU A 179 -13.40 -12.09 7.88
C LEU A 179 -13.27 -12.65 9.31
N THR A 180 -12.94 -13.94 9.45
CA THR A 180 -12.75 -14.61 10.73
C THR A 180 -11.47 -15.45 10.72
N MET A 181 -10.99 -15.81 11.91
CA MET A 181 -9.84 -16.70 12.05
C MET A 181 -10.16 -18.18 11.80
N ASN A 182 -11.44 -18.54 11.69
CA ASN A 182 -11.87 -19.93 11.58
C ASN A 182 -11.38 -20.55 10.27
N VAL A 183 -10.68 -21.67 10.40
CA VAL A 183 -10.29 -22.50 9.26
C VAL A 183 -11.50 -23.31 8.81
N THR A 184 -11.73 -23.34 7.50
CA THR A 184 -12.82 -24.12 6.89
C THR A 184 -12.27 -24.90 5.70
N ASP A 185 -12.81 -26.11 5.48
CA ASP A 185 -12.51 -26.92 4.30
C ASP A 185 -13.20 -26.39 3.02
N ASN A 186 -14.08 -25.40 3.16
CA ASN A 186 -14.71 -24.73 2.04
C ASN A 186 -13.80 -23.64 1.51
N PHE A 187 -13.15 -23.90 0.38
CA PHE A 187 -12.33 -22.92 -0.28
C PHE A 187 -13.17 -21.71 -0.76
N PRO A 188 -12.81 -20.46 -0.34
CA PRO A 188 -13.61 -19.29 -0.65
C PRO A 188 -13.56 -18.96 -2.14
N LYS A 189 -14.69 -18.50 -2.67
CA LYS A 189 -14.78 -17.88 -4.01
C LYS A 189 -14.41 -16.41 -3.93
N ARG A 190 -14.13 -15.82 -5.08
CA ARG A 190 -13.99 -14.36 -5.18
C ARG A 190 -15.35 -13.69 -4.97
N ASN A 191 -15.35 -12.66 -4.15
CA ASN A 191 -16.47 -11.74 -4.01
C ASN A 191 -16.52 -10.76 -5.19
N THR A 192 -17.64 -10.07 -5.37
CA THR A 192 -17.72 -8.98 -6.34
C THR A 192 -16.91 -7.76 -5.87
N LEU A 193 -16.58 -6.87 -6.79
CA LEU A 193 -15.94 -5.60 -6.42
C LEU A 193 -16.78 -4.81 -5.43
N ARG A 194 -18.11 -4.75 -5.63
CA ARG A 194 -19.01 -4.05 -4.71
C ARG A 194 -18.96 -4.63 -3.30
N GLU A 195 -19.00 -5.95 -3.15
CA GLU A 195 -18.91 -6.60 -1.84
C GLU A 195 -17.57 -6.28 -1.17
N CYS A 196 -16.46 -6.33 -1.92
CA CYS A 196 -15.14 -5.98 -1.41
C CYS A 196 -15.08 -4.52 -0.96
N TYR A 197 -15.52 -3.58 -1.78
CA TYR A 197 -15.51 -2.16 -1.43
C TYR A 197 -16.44 -1.84 -0.25
N ASN A 198 -17.59 -2.49 -0.15
CA ASN A 198 -18.50 -2.32 1.00
C ASN A 198 -17.84 -2.82 2.29
N GLN A 199 -17.13 -3.96 2.26
CA GLN A 199 -16.43 -4.46 3.43
C GLN A 199 -15.26 -3.56 3.84
N ILE A 200 -14.49 -3.05 2.87
CA ILE A 200 -13.39 -2.11 3.10
C ILE A 200 -13.93 -0.82 3.74
N GLU A 201 -15.00 -0.26 3.18
CA GLU A 201 -15.65 0.94 3.71
C GLU A 201 -16.11 0.73 5.16
N LYS A 202 -16.78 -0.40 5.41
CA LYS A 202 -17.26 -0.77 6.76
C LYS A 202 -16.10 -0.83 7.75
N ASP A 203 -15.03 -1.54 7.41
CA ASP A 203 -13.88 -1.70 8.30
C ASP A 203 -13.18 -0.36 8.57
N PHE A 204 -13.03 0.54 7.57
CA PHE A 204 -12.45 1.87 7.79
C PHE A 204 -13.34 2.77 8.67
N LEU A 205 -14.66 2.77 8.44
CA LEU A 205 -15.58 3.58 9.23
C LEU A 205 -15.68 3.11 10.70
N GLU A 206 -15.70 1.79 10.91
CA GLU A 206 -15.64 1.23 12.26
C GLU A 206 -14.28 1.53 12.94
N ALA A 207 -13.18 1.47 12.18
CA ALA A 207 -11.85 1.83 12.68
C ALA A 207 -11.79 3.31 13.09
N GLU A 208 -12.32 4.21 12.27
CA GLU A 208 -12.38 5.65 12.56
C GLU A 208 -13.06 5.92 13.91
N ALA A 209 -14.27 5.35 14.11
CA ALA A 209 -15.04 5.52 15.34
C ALA A 209 -14.30 4.95 16.57
N LEU A 210 -13.80 3.71 16.46
CA LEU A 210 -13.13 3.04 17.57
C LEU A 210 -11.81 3.71 17.96
N ILE A 211 -11.00 4.13 17.00
CA ILE A 211 -9.71 4.79 17.27
C ILE A 211 -9.95 6.18 17.86
N ARG A 212 -10.85 6.96 17.27
CA ARG A 212 -11.17 8.32 17.75
C ARG A 212 -11.56 8.36 19.22
N GLU A 213 -12.32 7.37 19.68
CA GLU A 213 -12.81 7.32 21.06
C GLU A 213 -11.83 6.66 22.05
N ASN A 214 -11.00 5.72 21.58
CA ASN A 214 -10.32 4.79 22.48
C ASN A 214 -8.80 4.81 22.37
N TYR A 215 -8.21 5.44 21.35
CA TYR A 215 -6.78 5.35 21.09
C TYR A 215 -6.16 6.66 20.63
N GLU A 216 -4.99 6.95 21.16
CA GLU A 216 -4.11 8.03 20.73
C GLU A 216 -2.77 7.43 20.29
N ALA A 217 -2.33 7.74 19.09
CA ALA A 217 -1.09 7.20 18.54
C ALA A 217 0.12 7.97 19.08
N ASP A 218 1.14 7.25 19.53
CA ASP A 218 2.36 7.82 20.11
C ASP A 218 3.31 8.38 19.05
N ASN A 219 3.22 7.85 17.82
CA ASN A 219 4.10 8.21 16.71
C ASN A 219 3.47 7.79 15.37
N GLU A 220 4.11 8.17 14.28
CA GLU A 220 3.63 7.95 12.91
C GLU A 220 3.70 6.48 12.43
N PHE A 221 4.28 5.57 13.19
CA PHE A 221 4.18 4.13 12.91
C PHE A 221 2.91 3.50 13.48
N ARG A 222 2.12 4.29 14.22
CA ARG A 222 0.84 3.87 14.79
C ARG A 222 -0.30 4.51 14.05
N ILE A 223 -1.44 3.80 14.01
CA ILE A 223 -2.61 4.24 13.26
C ILE A 223 -3.38 5.26 14.11
N SER A 224 -3.24 6.54 13.77
CA SER A 224 -4.02 7.64 14.37
C SER A 224 -5.37 7.80 13.67
N THR A 225 -6.29 8.56 14.26
CA THR A 225 -7.54 8.97 13.60
C THR A 225 -7.26 9.70 12.29
N THR A 226 -6.26 10.59 12.29
CA THR A 226 -5.82 11.29 11.08
C THR A 226 -5.37 10.33 9.99
N ALA A 227 -4.72 9.21 10.35
CA ALA A 227 -4.33 8.17 9.38
C ALA A 227 -5.55 7.48 8.77
N VAL A 228 -6.60 7.23 9.57
CA VAL A 228 -7.86 6.65 9.06
C VAL A 228 -8.55 7.64 8.13
N ASP A 229 -8.68 8.92 8.51
CA ASP A 229 -9.31 9.96 7.69
C ASP A 229 -8.55 10.15 6.36
N ALA A 230 -7.21 10.19 6.40
CA ALA A 230 -6.37 10.27 5.21
C ALA A 230 -6.58 9.05 4.29
N MET A 231 -6.63 7.84 4.86
CA MET A 231 -6.86 6.62 4.09
C MET A 231 -8.29 6.54 3.53
N LEU A 232 -9.28 7.03 4.24
CA LEU A 232 -10.65 7.17 3.73
C LEU A 232 -10.69 8.15 2.55
N SER A 233 -9.92 9.24 2.56
CA SER A 233 -9.82 10.14 1.39
C SER A 233 -9.26 9.40 0.17
N ARG A 234 -8.23 8.55 0.33
CA ARG A 234 -7.67 7.69 -0.72
C ARG A 234 -8.70 6.67 -1.20
N PHE A 235 -9.34 5.97 -0.30
CA PHE A 235 -10.36 4.96 -0.60
C PHE A 235 -11.52 5.54 -1.44
N TYR A 236 -12.08 6.68 -1.01
CA TYR A 236 -13.17 7.32 -1.73
C TYR A 236 -12.74 7.91 -3.07
N LEU A 237 -11.47 8.31 -3.24
CA LEU A 237 -10.92 8.71 -4.53
C LEU A 237 -10.97 7.53 -5.52
N TYR A 238 -10.55 6.34 -5.10
CA TYR A 238 -10.61 5.14 -5.93
C TYR A 238 -12.05 4.64 -6.16
N LYS A 239 -12.94 4.86 -5.19
CA LYS A 239 -14.38 4.56 -5.33
C LYS A 239 -15.11 5.59 -6.20
N GLY A 240 -14.54 6.80 -6.38
CA GLY A 240 -15.13 7.91 -7.14
C GLY A 240 -16.20 8.69 -6.40
N ASP A 241 -16.25 8.62 -5.07
CA ASP A 241 -17.13 9.43 -4.22
C ASP A 241 -16.41 10.71 -3.79
N TYR A 242 -16.37 11.68 -4.69
CA TYR A 242 -15.59 12.91 -4.50
C TYR A 242 -16.09 13.79 -3.35
N ALA A 243 -17.37 13.73 -2.99
CA ALA A 243 -17.89 14.46 -1.83
C ALA A 243 -17.28 13.93 -0.53
N LYS A 244 -17.21 12.63 -0.37
CA LYS A 244 -16.55 11.99 0.77
C LYS A 244 -15.03 12.15 0.75
N VAL A 245 -14.40 12.22 -0.42
CA VAL A 245 -12.96 12.58 -0.50
C VAL A 245 -12.72 13.92 0.18
N ILE A 246 -13.51 14.94 -0.13
CA ILE A 246 -13.36 16.28 0.45
C ILE A 246 -13.60 16.23 1.97
N GLU A 247 -14.69 15.58 2.41
CA GLU A 247 -15.03 15.44 3.84
C GLU A 247 -13.86 14.88 4.66
N TYR A 248 -13.31 13.74 4.24
CA TYR A 248 -12.25 13.07 4.99
C TYR A 248 -10.88 13.75 4.80
N ALA A 249 -10.63 14.33 3.64
CA ALA A 249 -9.42 15.13 3.42
C ALA A 249 -9.41 16.40 4.30
N ASP A 250 -10.56 17.06 4.48
CA ASP A 250 -10.69 18.21 5.36
C ASP A 250 -10.39 17.85 6.82
N LYS A 251 -10.92 16.72 7.31
CA LYS A 251 -10.60 16.20 8.65
C LYS A 251 -9.12 15.93 8.80
N ALA A 252 -8.52 15.18 7.85
CA ALA A 252 -7.11 14.82 7.89
C ALA A 252 -6.18 16.04 7.79
N ILE A 253 -6.50 17.05 6.97
CA ILE A 253 -5.70 18.29 6.85
C ILE A 253 -5.82 19.16 8.10
N LYS A 254 -6.97 19.18 8.75
CA LYS A 254 -7.18 19.95 9.98
C LYS A 254 -6.37 19.42 11.15
N GLU A 255 -6.27 18.11 11.28
CA GLU A 255 -5.63 17.43 12.42
C GLU A 255 -4.20 16.94 12.09
N GLY A 256 -3.85 16.93 10.80
CA GLY A 256 -2.61 16.35 10.31
C GLY A 256 -1.39 17.28 10.36
N PRO A 257 -0.23 16.75 10.01
CA PRO A 257 1.02 17.50 10.01
C PRO A 257 1.07 18.55 8.90
N ALA A 258 2.02 19.48 9.03
CA ALA A 258 2.30 20.46 7.99
C ALA A 258 3.10 19.84 6.83
N LEU A 259 3.01 20.45 5.64
CA LEU A 259 3.92 20.16 4.52
C LEU A 259 5.35 20.56 4.88
N THR A 260 6.30 19.70 4.60
CA THR A 260 7.73 19.93 4.81
C THR A 260 8.30 20.74 3.66
N GLN A 261 9.10 21.76 3.98
CA GLN A 261 9.82 22.54 2.97
C GLN A 261 11.05 21.76 2.49
N LEU A 262 11.06 21.30 1.24
CA LEU A 262 12.21 20.56 0.70
C LEU A 262 13.50 21.38 0.65
N SER A 263 13.40 22.72 0.65
CA SER A 263 14.56 23.62 0.75
C SER A 263 15.31 23.50 2.09
N SER A 264 14.68 22.91 3.12
CA SER A 264 15.34 22.61 4.41
C SER A 264 16.18 21.34 4.39
N PHE A 265 16.06 20.51 3.35
CA PHE A 265 16.84 19.28 3.25
C PHE A 265 18.31 19.59 3.02
N LYS A 266 19.20 18.89 3.71
CA LYS A 266 20.64 19.03 3.53
C LYS A 266 21.02 18.58 2.13
N LYS A 267 21.97 19.28 1.50
CA LYS A 267 22.46 18.95 0.15
C LYS A 267 23.29 17.66 0.06
N SER A 268 23.53 16.96 1.17
CA SER A 268 24.17 15.64 1.10
C SER A 268 23.13 14.61 0.67
N PHE A 269 23.41 13.96 -0.42
CA PHE A 269 22.58 12.99 -1.16
C PHE A 269 21.95 11.86 -0.34
N PHE A 270 22.32 11.68 0.91
CA PHE A 270 22.16 10.41 1.58
C PHE A 270 21.36 10.50 2.89
N ASP A 271 21.10 11.72 3.40
CA ASP A 271 20.61 11.86 4.76
C ASP A 271 19.19 12.42 4.88
N ASN A 272 18.49 12.65 3.77
CA ASN A 272 17.19 13.35 3.81
C ASN A 272 16.16 12.64 2.96
N GLY A 273 15.13 12.10 3.60
CA GLY A 273 13.95 11.52 2.94
C GLY A 273 12.68 12.15 3.45
N ILE A 274 11.67 12.25 2.60
CA ILE A 274 10.36 12.80 2.99
C ILE A 274 9.65 11.94 4.04
N TYR A 275 10.06 10.67 4.20
CA TYR A 275 9.63 9.76 5.26
C TYR A 275 10.57 9.71 6.47
N ASP A 276 11.71 10.39 6.43
CA ASP A 276 12.63 10.46 7.56
C ASP A 276 12.12 11.46 8.61
N SER A 277 11.71 10.98 9.78
CA SER A 277 11.16 11.79 10.86
C SER A 277 12.14 12.82 11.44
N ASN A 278 13.44 12.68 11.16
CA ASN A 278 14.43 13.66 11.61
C ASN A 278 14.41 14.95 10.77
N VAL A 279 13.86 14.89 9.54
CA VAL A 279 13.88 16.01 8.60
C VAL A 279 12.51 16.37 8.05
N SER A 280 11.53 15.49 8.18
CA SER A 280 10.18 15.67 7.65
C SER A 280 9.11 15.25 8.66
N THR A 281 8.02 16.03 8.69
CA THR A 281 6.84 15.72 9.50
C THR A 281 5.65 15.25 8.66
N GLU A 282 5.80 15.10 7.34
CA GLU A 282 4.66 14.87 6.43
C GLU A 282 3.98 13.52 6.55
N ALA A 283 4.68 12.50 7.08
CA ALA A 283 4.09 11.18 7.24
C ALA A 283 3.01 11.21 8.32
N ILE A 284 1.78 10.87 7.92
CA ILE A 284 0.64 10.70 8.83
C ILE A 284 0.68 9.29 9.42
N TRP A 285 0.94 8.31 8.59
CA TRP A 285 1.18 6.92 8.97
C TRP A 285 2.23 6.34 8.03
N LYS A 286 3.19 5.64 8.60
CA LYS A 286 4.25 4.98 7.82
C LYS A 286 4.56 3.59 8.35
N TYR A 287 5.09 2.76 7.48
CA TYR A 287 5.51 1.40 7.78
C TYR A 287 6.69 1.00 6.90
N GLY A 288 7.23 -0.18 7.13
CA GLY A 288 8.41 -0.70 6.47
C GLY A 288 9.63 -0.65 7.37
N SER A 289 10.66 -1.36 6.99
CA SER A 289 11.93 -1.42 7.69
C SER A 289 12.96 -0.55 6.96
N GLU A 290 13.86 0.07 7.71
CA GLU A 290 14.97 0.85 7.16
C GLU A 290 15.97 -0.01 6.36
N SER A 291 15.96 -1.33 6.56
CA SER A 291 16.90 -2.29 5.94
C SER A 291 16.26 -3.10 4.83
N THR A 292 15.57 -2.48 3.91
CA THR A 292 14.98 -3.19 2.79
C THR A 292 15.94 -3.29 1.62
N GLY A 293 16.19 -4.51 1.18
CA GLY A 293 17.11 -4.82 0.09
C GLY A 293 16.75 -4.11 -1.22
N THR A 294 17.76 -3.78 -1.97
CA THR A 294 17.66 -3.09 -3.25
C THR A 294 17.38 -4.09 -4.37
N TYR A 295 16.13 -4.20 -4.79
CA TYR A 295 15.80 -4.92 -6.02
C TYR A 295 16.20 -4.14 -7.29
N TYR A 296 16.35 -2.81 -7.18
CA TYR A 296 16.58 -1.93 -8.32
C TYR A 296 18.05 -1.63 -8.59
N SER A 297 18.91 -1.76 -7.60
CA SER A 297 20.30 -1.34 -7.77
C SER A 297 21.21 -1.91 -6.69
N ASN A 298 21.80 -3.07 -6.93
CA ASN A 298 23.14 -3.26 -6.39
C ASN A 298 24.08 -2.50 -7.32
N GLU A 299 24.70 -1.46 -6.78
CA GLU A 299 25.64 -0.65 -7.54
C GLU A 299 26.87 -1.46 -7.93
N MET A 300 26.99 -1.77 -9.20
CA MET A 300 28.29 -1.81 -9.79
C MET A 300 28.61 -0.39 -10.26
N PHE A 301 29.58 0.25 -9.68
CA PHE A 301 29.94 1.67 -9.81
C PHE A 301 30.18 2.18 -11.24
N TYR A 302 30.11 1.32 -12.25
CA TYR A 302 30.56 1.62 -13.62
C TYR A 302 29.49 1.49 -14.69
N CYS A 303 28.31 0.93 -14.37
CA CYS A 303 27.30 0.66 -15.38
C CYS A 303 25.92 1.16 -14.93
N LYS A 304 25.13 1.64 -15.89
CA LYS A 304 23.71 1.98 -15.67
C LYS A 304 22.93 0.68 -15.37
N PRO A 305 22.08 0.64 -14.32
CA PRO A 305 21.29 -0.56 -14.01
C PRO A 305 20.31 -0.91 -15.13
N PRO A 306 19.84 -2.17 -15.21
CA PRO A 306 18.86 -2.58 -16.22
C PRO A 306 17.57 -1.75 -16.22
N TYR A 307 17.14 -1.30 -15.05
CA TYR A 307 15.99 -0.43 -14.91
C TYR A 307 16.36 0.81 -14.12
N THR A 308 15.80 1.94 -14.55
CA THR A 308 15.97 3.25 -13.92
C THR A 308 14.67 4.04 -14.00
N VAL A 309 14.61 5.13 -13.27
CA VAL A 309 13.51 6.10 -13.40
C VAL A 309 13.45 6.61 -14.84
N SER A 310 12.23 6.72 -15.39
CA SER A 310 12.05 7.13 -16.79
C SER A 310 12.34 8.62 -16.99
N ASP A 311 12.88 8.96 -18.16
CA ASP A 311 13.06 10.34 -18.57
C ASP A 311 11.71 11.07 -18.71
N ASP A 312 10.64 10.38 -19.07
CA ASP A 312 9.28 10.93 -19.13
C ASP A 312 8.82 11.50 -17.79
N LEU A 313 9.13 10.80 -16.69
CA LEU A 313 8.86 11.31 -15.35
C LEU A 313 9.77 12.48 -15.00
N ILE A 314 11.06 12.36 -15.27
CA ILE A 314 12.05 13.40 -14.91
C ILE A 314 11.77 14.70 -15.65
N ASN A 315 11.36 14.63 -16.90
CA ASN A 315 11.00 15.80 -17.72
C ASN A 315 9.72 16.54 -17.24
N LEU A 316 8.95 15.96 -16.30
CA LEU A 316 7.83 16.66 -15.68
C LEU A 316 8.27 17.68 -14.63
N TYR A 317 9.48 17.56 -14.06
CA TYR A 317 9.96 18.47 -13.03
C TYR A 317 10.47 19.78 -13.67
N GLU A 318 10.00 20.90 -13.13
CA GLU A 318 10.48 22.22 -13.54
C GLU A 318 11.91 22.45 -13.00
N LYS A 319 12.66 23.34 -13.61
CA LYS A 319 14.09 23.60 -13.32
C LYS A 319 14.41 23.78 -11.83
N ASP A 320 13.54 24.44 -11.08
CA ASP A 320 13.75 24.75 -9.65
C ASP A 320 12.92 23.86 -8.72
N ASP A 321 12.34 22.78 -9.25
CA ASP A 321 11.60 21.79 -8.48
C ASP A 321 12.58 20.86 -7.75
N LEU A 322 12.61 20.96 -6.44
CA LEU A 322 13.56 20.22 -5.59
C LEU A 322 13.30 18.71 -5.52
N ARG A 323 12.11 18.26 -5.95
CA ARG A 323 11.77 16.84 -5.90
C ARG A 323 12.67 16.00 -6.79
N ASP A 324 13.09 16.50 -7.94
CA ASP A 324 14.04 15.80 -8.82
C ASP A 324 15.30 15.38 -8.06
N SER A 325 15.83 16.25 -7.22
CA SER A 325 17.05 15.98 -6.45
C SER A 325 16.81 15.35 -5.07
N CYS A 326 15.60 15.54 -4.48
CA CYS A 326 15.28 15.04 -3.14
C CYS A 326 14.60 13.67 -3.16
N TYR A 327 13.89 13.34 -4.23
CA TYR A 327 13.08 12.12 -4.28
C TYR A 327 13.77 10.94 -4.98
N PHE A 328 14.86 11.21 -5.74
CA PHE A 328 15.54 10.17 -6.50
C PHE A 328 17.03 10.11 -6.18
N ALA A 329 17.54 8.90 -6.00
CA ALA A 329 18.96 8.65 -5.92
C ALA A 329 19.62 8.86 -7.29
N MET A 330 20.72 9.60 -7.30
CA MET A 330 21.49 9.90 -8.50
C MET A 330 22.48 8.77 -8.81
N GLY A 331 22.64 8.46 -10.08
CA GLY A 331 23.70 7.62 -10.59
C GLY A 331 24.48 8.31 -11.69
N LYS A 332 25.72 7.87 -11.91
CA LYS A 332 26.54 8.33 -13.03
C LYS A 332 27.22 7.13 -13.69
N ASN A 333 27.05 7.02 -14.99
CA ASN A 333 27.85 6.12 -15.79
C ASN A 333 29.24 6.74 -15.97
N TYR A 334 30.25 6.17 -15.34
CA TYR A 334 31.61 6.74 -15.37
C TYR A 334 32.29 6.60 -16.73
N THR A 335 31.83 5.70 -17.60
CA THR A 335 32.37 5.53 -18.94
C THR A 335 31.81 6.57 -19.91
N THR A 336 30.51 6.83 -19.85
CA THR A 336 29.84 7.78 -20.77
C THR A 336 29.68 9.18 -20.18
N GLY A 337 29.78 9.32 -18.85
CA GLY A 337 29.49 10.56 -18.13
C GLY A 337 28.00 10.82 -17.92
N GLU A 338 27.11 9.92 -18.41
CA GLU A 338 25.64 10.06 -18.27
C GLU A 338 25.23 10.08 -16.81
N VAL A 339 24.35 11.02 -16.45
CA VAL A 339 23.71 11.10 -15.14
C VAL A 339 22.27 10.63 -15.28
N TYR A 340 21.84 9.76 -14.38
CA TYR A 340 20.49 9.18 -14.39
C TYR A 340 19.90 9.12 -12.98
N ARG A 341 18.59 8.92 -12.87
CA ARG A 341 17.89 8.66 -11.60
C ARG A 341 17.72 7.17 -11.42
N LYS A 342 18.20 6.63 -10.30
CA LYS A 342 18.23 5.19 -10.05
C LYS A 342 16.89 4.66 -9.56
N PHE A 343 16.44 5.19 -8.43
CA PHE A 343 15.27 4.74 -7.66
C PHE A 343 14.80 5.82 -6.70
N SER A 344 13.67 5.57 -6.01
CA SER A 344 13.16 6.48 -4.99
C SER A 344 14.08 6.58 -3.78
N GLN A 345 14.37 7.80 -3.35
CA GLN A 345 15.14 8.14 -2.14
C GLN A 345 14.26 8.75 -1.05
N LYS A 346 12.95 8.61 -1.15
CA LYS A 346 11.99 9.24 -0.24
C LYS A 346 12.13 8.79 1.23
N THR A 347 12.84 7.71 1.48
CA THR A 347 13.05 7.15 2.81
C THR A 347 14.24 7.73 3.56
N GLY A 348 15.13 8.42 2.88
CA GLY A 348 16.36 8.99 3.46
C GLY A 348 17.49 7.99 3.70
N ASN A 349 17.29 6.70 3.47
CA ASN A 349 18.34 5.70 3.63
C ASN A 349 18.98 5.34 2.30
N HIS A 350 20.30 5.41 2.21
CA HIS A 350 21.08 5.25 0.98
C HIS A 350 20.97 3.86 0.35
N HIS A 351 20.54 2.89 1.10
CA HIS A 351 20.64 1.50 0.69
C HIS A 351 19.33 0.88 0.30
N SER A 352 18.21 1.57 0.47
CA SER A 352 16.91 0.97 0.19
C SER A 352 16.09 1.82 -0.76
N GLY A 353 15.81 1.31 -1.93
CA GLY A 353 14.74 1.80 -2.81
C GLY A 353 13.36 1.62 -2.17
N TYR A 354 13.28 0.97 -1.03
CA TYR A 354 12.11 0.71 -0.21
C TYR A 354 12.37 1.23 1.17
N GLY A 355 11.63 2.10 1.61
CA GLY A 355 11.66 2.54 2.97
C GLY A 355 10.27 2.67 3.50
N PRO A 356 10.09 3.37 4.60
CA PRO A 356 8.78 3.61 5.13
C PRO A 356 7.82 4.07 4.04
N GLN A 357 6.76 3.31 3.86
CA GLN A 357 5.63 3.60 2.98
C GLN A 357 4.45 3.98 3.88
N GLY A 358 3.34 4.40 3.32
CA GLY A 358 2.16 4.77 4.08
C GLY A 358 1.36 5.88 3.45
N ILE A 359 0.96 6.86 4.22
CA ILE A 359 0.23 8.02 3.71
C ILE A 359 0.82 9.32 4.27
N ARG A 360 1.03 10.28 3.37
CA ARG A 360 1.55 11.62 3.67
C ARG A 360 0.47 12.68 3.46
N ILE A 361 0.59 13.79 4.18
CA ILE A 361 -0.33 14.90 4.04
C ILE A 361 -0.37 15.49 2.61
N ALA A 362 0.75 15.39 1.88
CA ALA A 362 0.82 15.81 0.48
C ALA A 362 -0.20 15.08 -0.41
N GLU A 363 -0.37 13.76 -0.21
CA GLU A 363 -1.40 12.99 -0.93
C GLU A 363 -2.81 13.48 -0.61
N VAL A 364 -3.09 13.82 0.64
CA VAL A 364 -4.41 14.29 1.05
C VAL A 364 -4.79 15.61 0.38
N TYR A 365 -3.82 16.53 0.22
CA TYR A 365 -4.02 17.76 -0.57
C TYR A 365 -4.33 17.44 -2.03
N LEU A 366 -3.62 16.50 -2.64
CA LEU A 366 -3.84 16.06 -4.02
C LEU A 366 -5.21 15.37 -4.20
N ASN A 367 -5.60 14.50 -3.26
CA ASN A 367 -6.90 13.83 -3.27
C ASN A 367 -8.03 14.87 -3.20
N ARG A 368 -7.92 15.86 -2.31
CA ARG A 368 -8.92 16.93 -2.16
C ARG A 368 -8.99 17.81 -3.39
N ALA A 369 -7.84 18.21 -3.95
CA ALA A 369 -7.79 19.04 -5.15
C ALA A 369 -8.45 18.33 -6.33
N GLU A 370 -8.11 17.07 -6.62
CA GLU A 370 -8.73 16.29 -7.69
C GLU A 370 -10.24 16.17 -7.50
N ALA A 371 -10.69 15.86 -6.27
CA ALA A 371 -12.11 15.72 -5.96
C ALA A 371 -12.90 17.01 -6.19
N LYS A 372 -12.35 18.15 -5.76
CA LYS A 372 -12.95 19.47 -5.97
C LYS A 372 -13.08 19.80 -7.45
N ILE A 373 -12.03 19.56 -8.24
CA ILE A 373 -12.06 19.80 -9.70
C ILE A 373 -13.13 18.95 -10.36
N ARG A 374 -13.18 17.65 -10.04
CA ARG A 374 -14.17 16.74 -10.64
C ARG A 374 -15.60 17.08 -10.28
N LEU A 375 -15.86 17.51 -9.03
CA LEU A 375 -17.19 17.97 -8.65
C LEU A 375 -17.57 19.26 -9.37
N ALA A 376 -16.67 20.22 -9.54
CA ALA A 376 -16.94 21.43 -10.30
C ALA A 376 -17.25 21.13 -11.76
N GLN A 377 -16.49 20.22 -12.40
CA GLN A 377 -16.73 19.77 -13.77
C GLN A 377 -18.10 19.07 -13.96
N ASN A 378 -18.59 18.39 -12.91
CA ASN A 378 -19.90 17.73 -12.92
C ASN A 378 -21.07 18.66 -12.53
N GLY A 379 -20.89 19.98 -12.62
CA GLY A 379 -21.92 20.97 -12.35
C GLY A 379 -22.07 21.37 -10.88
N GLY A 380 -21.10 20.99 -10.02
CA GLY A 380 -21.03 21.39 -8.62
C GLY A 380 -20.52 22.81 -8.42
N ASN A 381 -20.14 23.14 -7.18
CA ASN A 381 -19.66 24.46 -6.77
C ASN A 381 -18.40 24.87 -7.57
N GLN A 382 -18.50 25.95 -8.37
CA GLN A 382 -17.40 26.43 -9.20
C GLN A 382 -16.25 27.03 -8.38
N ASN A 383 -16.46 27.46 -7.14
CA ASN A 383 -15.40 27.90 -6.25
C ASN A 383 -14.39 26.78 -5.96
N TYR A 384 -14.79 25.51 -6.14
CA TYR A 384 -13.89 24.38 -5.99
C TYR A 384 -12.70 24.41 -6.92
N LEU A 385 -12.77 25.05 -8.09
CA LEU A 385 -11.60 25.20 -8.97
C LEU A 385 -10.52 26.07 -8.33
N SER A 386 -10.90 27.23 -7.78
CA SER A 386 -9.95 28.13 -7.08
C SER A 386 -9.41 27.50 -5.79
N GLU A 387 -10.26 26.78 -5.04
CA GLU A 387 -9.82 26.06 -3.83
C GLU A 387 -8.85 24.93 -4.15
N ALA A 388 -9.10 24.16 -5.21
CA ALA A 388 -8.20 23.12 -5.68
C ALA A 388 -6.85 23.68 -6.13
N LEU A 389 -6.87 24.79 -6.88
CA LEU A 389 -5.64 25.48 -7.29
C LEU A 389 -4.84 25.99 -6.09
N SER A 390 -5.53 26.48 -5.04
CA SER A 390 -4.89 26.87 -3.79
C SER A 390 -4.19 25.70 -3.10
N ASP A 391 -4.83 24.51 -3.04
CA ASP A 391 -4.22 23.28 -2.50
C ASP A 391 -2.96 22.89 -3.27
N LEU A 392 -3.03 22.93 -4.61
CA LEU A 392 -1.90 22.61 -5.49
C LEU A 392 -0.75 23.63 -5.35
N ASN A 393 -1.06 24.92 -5.32
CA ASN A 393 -0.04 25.97 -5.11
C ASN A 393 0.62 25.86 -3.73
N LYS A 394 -0.16 25.55 -2.68
CA LYS A 394 0.35 25.31 -1.33
C LYS A 394 1.34 24.14 -1.29
N LEU A 395 0.99 23.01 -1.91
CA LEU A 395 1.87 21.85 -2.02
C LEU A 395 3.15 22.25 -2.79
N ARG A 396 3.00 22.83 -3.97
CA ARG A 396 4.14 23.19 -4.82
C ARG A 396 5.09 24.18 -4.15
N LYS A 397 4.56 25.17 -3.45
CA LYS A 397 5.38 26.14 -2.71
C LYS A 397 6.35 25.47 -1.73
N SER A 398 5.98 24.35 -1.15
CA SER A 398 6.85 23.56 -0.27
C SER A 398 7.89 22.70 -1.01
N ARG A 399 7.83 22.65 -2.33
CA ARG A 399 8.71 21.83 -3.19
C ARG A 399 9.77 22.64 -3.93
N PHE A 400 9.78 23.95 -3.75
CA PHE A 400 10.72 24.88 -4.39
C PHE A 400 11.55 25.61 -3.34
N ASN A 401 12.68 26.18 -3.76
CA ASN A 401 13.43 27.10 -2.90
C ASN A 401 12.56 28.33 -2.56
N GLU A 402 12.77 28.87 -1.38
CA GLU A 402 12.07 30.07 -0.94
C GLU A 402 12.30 31.22 -1.95
N GLY A 403 11.20 31.86 -2.36
CA GLY A 403 11.21 32.95 -3.32
C GLY A 403 11.37 32.58 -4.80
N THR A 404 11.56 31.28 -5.14
CA THR A 404 11.66 30.86 -6.55
C THR A 404 10.34 30.36 -7.12
N TYR A 405 9.39 29.99 -6.28
CA TYR A 405 8.07 29.51 -6.72
C TYR A 405 7.13 30.69 -6.96
N HIS A 406 6.43 30.64 -8.09
CA HIS A 406 5.33 31.54 -8.42
C HIS A 406 4.03 30.73 -8.56
N ASP A 407 2.97 31.21 -7.90
CA ASP A 407 1.67 30.54 -7.93
C ASP A 407 1.19 30.38 -9.38
N LYS A 408 0.73 29.20 -9.70
CA LYS A 408 0.07 28.94 -10.98
C LYS A 408 -1.31 29.61 -10.97
N ASN A 409 -1.73 30.07 -12.14
CA ASN A 409 -3.05 30.66 -12.36
C ASN A 409 -3.74 29.90 -13.47
N ILE A 410 -4.54 28.90 -13.11
CA ILE A 410 -5.28 28.01 -14.02
C ILE A 410 -6.75 28.10 -13.65
N THR A 411 -7.59 28.59 -14.53
CA THR A 411 -9.02 28.81 -14.29
C THR A 411 -9.92 27.84 -15.04
N GLU A 412 -9.39 27.20 -16.10
CA GLU A 412 -10.14 26.24 -16.90
C GLU A 412 -10.08 24.85 -16.22
N GLY A 413 -11.24 24.22 -16.03
CA GLY A 413 -11.35 23.01 -15.22
C GLY A 413 -10.62 21.80 -15.79
N GLN A 414 -10.58 21.62 -17.12
CA GLN A 414 -9.88 20.49 -17.72
C GLN A 414 -8.36 20.68 -17.69
N GLU A 415 -7.88 21.90 -17.89
CA GLU A 415 -6.47 22.23 -17.75
C GLU A 415 -6.01 22.03 -16.30
N LEU A 416 -6.82 22.48 -15.34
CA LEU A 416 -6.53 22.31 -13.90
C LEU A 416 -6.53 20.82 -13.49
N LEU A 417 -7.43 20.00 -14.05
CA LEU A 417 -7.41 18.54 -13.80
C LEU A 417 -6.13 17.91 -14.35
N THR A 418 -5.75 18.26 -15.57
CA THR A 418 -4.51 17.75 -16.18
C THR A 418 -3.29 18.15 -15.33
N PHE A 419 -3.23 19.40 -14.89
CA PHE A 419 -2.18 19.89 -14.01
C PHE A 419 -2.16 19.16 -12.67
N CYS A 420 -3.31 18.94 -12.04
CA CYS A 420 -3.47 18.19 -10.79
C CYS A 420 -2.94 16.75 -10.91
N LEU A 421 -3.30 16.04 -11.99
CA LEU A 421 -2.85 14.67 -12.22
C LEU A 421 -1.34 14.59 -12.50
N GLN A 422 -0.77 15.58 -13.21
CA GLN A 422 0.68 15.67 -13.39
C GLN A 422 1.38 15.98 -12.06
N GLU A 423 0.79 16.85 -11.24
CA GLU A 423 1.34 17.18 -9.92
C GLU A 423 1.31 15.95 -9.01
N ARG A 424 0.23 15.16 -9.07
CA ARG A 424 0.14 13.88 -8.36
C ARG A 424 1.22 12.90 -8.82
N ARG A 425 1.46 12.78 -10.13
CA ARG A 425 2.54 11.92 -10.66
C ARG A 425 3.92 12.39 -10.16
N ARG A 426 4.22 13.71 -10.20
CA ARG A 426 5.48 14.25 -9.65
C ARG A 426 5.66 13.95 -8.16
N GLU A 427 4.59 14.13 -7.38
CA GLU A 427 4.65 14.00 -5.92
C GLU A 427 4.72 12.54 -5.46
N MET A 428 3.90 11.67 -6.08
CA MET A 428 3.70 10.29 -5.61
C MET A 428 4.50 9.25 -6.42
N ALA A 429 5.43 9.69 -7.26
CA ALA A 429 6.27 8.80 -8.08
C ALA A 429 7.01 7.75 -7.24
N LEU A 430 7.01 6.50 -7.68
CA LEU A 430 7.67 5.35 -7.04
C LEU A 430 7.33 5.23 -5.55
N GLU A 431 6.07 5.39 -5.20
CA GLU A 431 5.56 5.32 -3.83
C GLU A 431 4.32 4.43 -3.78
N GLU A 432 4.36 3.33 -3.03
CA GLU A 432 3.25 2.39 -2.78
C GLU A 432 2.53 1.82 -4.01
N GLY A 433 3.11 1.89 -5.21
CA GLY A 433 2.44 1.52 -6.45
C GLY A 433 1.32 2.49 -6.86
N LEU A 434 1.28 3.70 -6.28
CA LEU A 434 0.20 4.68 -6.52
C LEU A 434 0.08 5.06 -7.98
N ARG A 435 1.19 5.15 -8.73
CA ARG A 435 1.14 5.42 -10.18
C ARG A 435 0.40 4.32 -10.93
N TRP A 436 0.63 3.05 -10.60
CA TRP A 436 -0.11 1.94 -11.21
C TRP A 436 -1.62 2.05 -10.96
N PHE A 437 -2.01 2.38 -9.73
CA PHE A 437 -3.42 2.55 -9.38
C PHE A 437 -4.05 3.77 -10.08
N ASP A 438 -3.29 4.85 -10.30
CA ASP A 438 -3.73 5.99 -11.10
C ASP A 438 -3.90 5.63 -12.58
N ILE A 439 -2.97 4.88 -13.18
CA ILE A 439 -3.08 4.37 -14.56
C ILE A 439 -4.38 3.60 -14.74
N LYS A 440 -4.68 2.69 -13.81
CA LYS A 440 -5.90 1.87 -13.83
C LYS A 440 -7.18 2.71 -13.73
N ARG A 441 -7.29 3.54 -12.68
CA ARG A 441 -8.52 4.31 -12.43
C ARG A 441 -8.80 5.38 -13.48
N LEU A 442 -7.75 5.86 -14.14
CA LEU A 442 -7.84 6.84 -15.21
C LEU A 442 -7.95 6.21 -16.60
N GLY A 443 -7.80 4.89 -16.70
CA GLY A 443 -7.91 4.15 -17.94
C GLY A 443 -6.79 4.45 -18.94
N LEU A 444 -5.57 4.71 -18.46
CA LEU A 444 -4.43 5.13 -19.28
C LEU A 444 -3.73 3.94 -19.96
N SER A 445 -3.21 4.15 -21.14
CA SER A 445 -2.26 3.23 -21.78
C SER A 445 -0.85 3.48 -21.27
N VAL A 446 -0.01 2.43 -21.29
CA VAL A 446 1.42 2.53 -21.01
C VAL A 446 2.19 1.83 -22.13
N GLU A 447 3.27 2.44 -22.59
CA GLU A 447 4.15 1.87 -23.59
C GLU A 447 5.57 1.79 -23.04
N HIS A 448 6.17 0.61 -23.13
CA HIS A 448 7.53 0.35 -22.70
C HIS A 448 8.40 -0.08 -23.87
N THR A 449 9.66 0.31 -23.86
CA THR A 449 10.70 -0.30 -24.70
C THR A 449 11.55 -1.21 -23.80
N PHE A 450 11.41 -2.52 -23.99
CA PHE A 450 12.26 -3.51 -23.33
C PHE A 450 13.51 -3.73 -24.17
N ILE A 451 14.69 -3.73 -23.56
CA ILE A 451 15.97 -3.99 -24.18
C ILE A 451 16.55 -5.25 -23.53
N ASP A 452 16.82 -6.28 -24.34
CA ASP A 452 17.37 -7.54 -23.84
C ASP A 452 18.91 -7.50 -23.65
N THR A 453 19.49 -8.64 -23.28
CA THR A 453 20.94 -8.79 -23.07
C THR A 453 21.77 -8.73 -24.36
N GLU A 454 21.16 -8.84 -25.52
CA GLU A 454 21.78 -8.69 -26.83
C GLU A 454 21.65 -7.28 -27.42
N GLY A 455 21.00 -6.36 -26.66
CA GLY A 455 20.72 -5.01 -27.10
C GLY A 455 19.53 -4.89 -28.05
N THR A 456 18.76 -5.99 -28.25
CA THR A 456 17.57 -5.95 -29.08
C THR A 456 16.42 -5.29 -28.34
N SER A 457 15.77 -4.32 -28.97
CA SER A 457 14.64 -3.61 -28.40
C SER A 457 13.30 -4.15 -28.87
N LYS A 458 12.34 -4.19 -27.97
CA LYS A 458 10.95 -4.59 -28.22
C LYS A 458 9.99 -3.60 -27.55
N THR A 459 9.05 -3.07 -28.32
CA THR A 459 7.95 -2.26 -27.76
C THR A 459 6.87 -3.18 -27.18
N CYS A 460 6.48 -2.88 -25.95
CA CYS A 460 5.43 -3.57 -25.20
C CYS A 460 4.39 -2.55 -24.76
N LYS A 461 3.11 -2.85 -24.93
CA LYS A 461 2.04 -1.90 -24.69
C LYS A 461 0.93 -2.47 -23.82
N LEU A 462 0.56 -1.73 -22.80
CA LEU A 462 -0.67 -1.90 -22.04
C LEU A 462 -1.71 -0.98 -22.66
N GLU A 463 -2.76 -1.55 -23.23
CA GLU A 463 -3.83 -0.74 -23.84
C GLU A 463 -4.68 -0.04 -22.77
N ALA A 464 -5.24 1.10 -23.15
CA ALA A 464 -6.19 1.83 -22.32
C ALA A 464 -7.40 0.94 -21.95
N ASN A 465 -7.77 0.93 -20.68
CA ASN A 465 -8.82 0.07 -20.13
C ASN A 465 -8.60 -1.43 -20.32
N SER A 466 -7.34 -1.86 -20.24
CA SER A 466 -6.91 -3.25 -20.41
C SER A 466 -7.51 -4.20 -19.37
N ASN A 467 -7.73 -5.47 -19.78
CA ASN A 467 -8.02 -6.55 -18.83
C ASN A 467 -6.89 -6.74 -17.80
N LEU A 468 -5.63 -6.50 -18.19
CA LEU A 468 -4.45 -6.60 -17.31
C LEU A 468 -4.39 -5.54 -16.21
N TYR A 469 -5.30 -4.57 -16.16
CA TYR A 469 -5.44 -3.73 -14.98
C TYR A 469 -5.76 -4.56 -13.72
N ALA A 470 -6.47 -5.67 -13.88
CA ALA A 470 -6.56 -6.70 -12.86
C ALA A 470 -5.43 -7.71 -13.11
N LEU A 471 -4.37 -7.64 -12.33
CA LEU A 471 -3.21 -8.53 -12.50
C LEU A 471 -3.61 -10.01 -12.32
N PRO A 472 -2.91 -10.94 -12.98
CA PRO A 472 -3.17 -12.36 -12.78
C PRO A 472 -2.97 -12.76 -11.31
N ILE A 473 -3.89 -13.59 -10.79
CA ILE A 473 -3.73 -14.21 -9.49
C ILE A 473 -2.57 -15.22 -9.60
N PRO A 474 -1.61 -15.26 -8.65
CA PRO A 474 -0.49 -16.19 -8.71
C PRO A 474 -0.95 -17.64 -8.91
N TYR A 475 -0.27 -18.37 -9.81
CA TYR A 475 -0.65 -19.73 -10.18
C TYR A 475 -0.80 -20.65 -8.95
N ILE A 476 0.10 -20.54 -7.99
CA ILE A 476 0.06 -21.34 -6.75
C ILE A 476 -1.23 -21.14 -5.93
N ALA A 477 -1.81 -19.94 -5.98
CA ALA A 477 -3.08 -19.66 -5.29
C ALA A 477 -4.26 -20.34 -6.02
N ILE A 478 -4.25 -20.33 -7.35
CA ILE A 478 -5.27 -21.03 -8.18
C ILE A 478 -5.16 -22.53 -7.98
N GLU A 479 -3.95 -23.10 -7.98
CA GLU A 479 -3.69 -24.53 -7.79
C GLU A 479 -4.21 -25.00 -6.42
N ARG A 480 -4.02 -24.21 -5.37
CA ARG A 480 -4.47 -24.54 -4.01
C ARG A 480 -5.95 -24.31 -3.77
N ASN A 481 -6.60 -23.50 -4.58
CA ASN A 481 -8.03 -23.17 -4.43
C ASN A 481 -8.74 -23.19 -5.79
N HIS A 482 -9.30 -24.34 -6.15
CA HIS A 482 -10.02 -24.55 -7.42
C HIS A 482 -11.29 -23.70 -7.59
N ASN A 483 -11.75 -23.01 -6.53
CA ASN A 483 -12.88 -22.09 -6.61
C ASN A 483 -12.45 -20.66 -7.05
N LEU A 484 -11.14 -20.38 -7.11
CA LEU A 484 -10.63 -19.10 -7.63
C LEU A 484 -10.69 -19.10 -9.15
N LYS A 485 -11.40 -18.11 -9.70
CA LYS A 485 -11.36 -17.83 -11.14
C LYS A 485 -10.23 -16.86 -11.42
N GLN A 486 -9.37 -17.18 -12.39
CA GLN A 486 -8.33 -16.30 -12.89
C GLN A 486 -8.94 -15.04 -13.52
N ASN A 487 -8.20 -13.93 -13.49
CA ASN A 487 -8.55 -12.74 -14.26
C ASN A 487 -8.42 -13.01 -15.77
N PRO A 488 -9.27 -12.39 -16.62
CA PRO A 488 -9.08 -12.45 -18.07
C PRO A 488 -7.70 -11.95 -18.46
N ARG A 489 -7.08 -12.64 -19.44
CA ARG A 489 -5.75 -12.34 -19.95
C ARG A 489 -5.80 -11.74 -21.34
#